data_442618e896b2215c901a6ecd65be07f6
#
_entry.id   442618e896b2215c901a6ecd65be07f6
#
_cell.length_a   1.000
_cell.length_b   1.000
_cell.length_c   1.000
_cell.angle_alpha   90.00
_cell.angle_beta   90.00
_cell.angle_gamma   90.00
#
_symmetry.space_group_name_H-M   'P 1'
#
loop_
_entity.id
_entity.type
_entity.pdbx_description
1 polymer ?
#
loop_
_entity_poly.entity_id
_entity_poly.type
_entity_poly.pdbx_seq_one_letter_code
_entity_poly.pdbx_strand_id
1 'polypeptide(L)'
;MGVDIYGKAPKLIGKKPELDYSDDNITEDQKKEYWDALEKWEDKNPGYYFRSNWWSWRPIVMLCKHAAEQHDLNFDFNSWMGNDGLGLDNWQECNAMADALEKVVDQEDNLIDPEDKIYCNMNSWSQTGTNGLLDDELTDKLNDDFPYGTIMFTSVVGADGNVYHPSHGTPLWLIREFIKFLRNCGGFSIW
;
A
#
# COMPACT_ATOMS: atom_id res chain seq x y z
N MET A 1 5.65 -12.39 4.00
CA MET A 1 4.17 -12.54 3.94
C MET A 1 3.63 -11.37 3.13
N GLY A 2 2.85 -11.65 2.09
CA GLY A 2 2.25 -10.63 1.20
C GLY A 2 0.81 -10.36 1.57
N VAL A 3 0.28 -9.26 1.05
CA VAL A 3 -1.13 -8.91 1.03
C VAL A 3 -1.55 -8.92 -0.43
N ASP A 4 -2.50 -9.76 -0.77
CA ASP A 4 -3.04 -9.92 -2.12
C ASP A 4 -4.44 -9.29 -2.16
N ILE A 5 -4.67 -8.35 -3.09
CA ILE A 5 -5.90 -7.56 -3.16
C ILE A 5 -6.50 -7.72 -4.54
N TYR A 6 -7.76 -8.12 -4.59
CA TYR A 6 -8.49 -8.40 -5.83
C TYR A 6 -9.68 -7.46 -6.00
N GLY A 7 -9.82 -6.90 -7.20
CA GLY A 7 -10.99 -6.11 -7.56
C GLY A 7 -12.26 -6.98 -7.63
N LYS A 8 -13.37 -6.47 -7.06
CA LYS A 8 -14.67 -7.16 -7.06
C LYS A 8 -15.39 -7.07 -8.41
N ALA A 9 -15.25 -5.93 -9.10
CA ALA A 9 -15.92 -5.67 -10.38
C ALA A 9 -15.02 -4.85 -11.33
N PRO A 10 -13.78 -5.31 -11.62
CA PRO A 10 -12.87 -4.56 -12.48
C PRO A 10 -13.37 -4.52 -13.92
N LYS A 11 -13.10 -3.40 -14.61
CA LYS A 11 -13.34 -3.30 -16.07
C LYS A 11 -12.20 -3.99 -16.79
N LEU A 12 -12.41 -5.26 -17.21
CA LEU A 12 -11.38 -6.06 -17.84
C LEU A 12 -11.28 -5.80 -19.35
N ILE A 13 -10.05 -5.70 -19.84
CA ILE A 13 -9.70 -5.55 -21.25
C ILE A 13 -8.99 -6.83 -21.71
N GLY A 14 -9.59 -7.50 -22.67
CA GLY A 14 -9.06 -8.75 -23.22
C GLY A 14 -9.30 -9.97 -22.33
N LYS A 15 -8.98 -11.15 -22.87
CA LYS A 15 -9.08 -12.40 -22.13
C LYS A 15 -7.85 -12.60 -21.26
N LYS A 16 -8.07 -12.98 -19.99
CA LYS A 16 -6.97 -13.35 -19.07
C LYS A 16 -6.25 -14.57 -19.65
N PRO A 17 -4.90 -14.57 -19.66
CA PRO A 17 -4.13 -15.76 -20.01
C PRO A 17 -4.46 -16.92 -19.07
N GLU A 18 -4.47 -18.11 -19.60
CA GLU A 18 -4.73 -19.35 -18.85
C GLU A 18 -3.60 -20.34 -19.12
N LEU A 19 -3.18 -21.08 -18.10
CA LEU A 19 -2.26 -22.19 -18.21
C LEU A 19 -2.83 -23.34 -17.39
N ASP A 20 -2.99 -24.50 -18.04
CA ASP A 20 -3.49 -25.70 -17.36
C ASP A 20 -2.34 -26.40 -16.63
N TYR A 21 -2.16 -26.08 -15.36
CA TYR A 21 -1.14 -26.67 -14.50
C TYR A 21 -1.36 -28.17 -14.18
N SER A 22 -2.50 -28.77 -14.62
CA SER A 22 -2.74 -30.21 -14.48
C SER A 22 -2.06 -31.05 -15.56
N ASP A 23 -1.51 -30.42 -16.61
CA ASP A 23 -0.72 -31.08 -17.63
C ASP A 23 0.73 -31.26 -17.13
N ASP A 24 1.12 -32.50 -16.86
CA ASP A 24 2.48 -32.87 -16.41
C ASP A 24 3.60 -32.56 -17.43
N ASN A 25 3.22 -32.21 -18.68
CA ASN A 25 4.17 -31.94 -19.76
C ASN A 25 4.44 -30.45 -20.01
N ILE A 26 3.98 -29.55 -19.11
CA ILE A 26 4.24 -28.13 -19.24
C ILE A 26 5.74 -27.85 -19.19
N THR A 27 6.26 -27.25 -20.26
CA THR A 27 7.66 -26.84 -20.33
C THR A 27 7.91 -25.52 -19.59
N GLU A 28 9.16 -25.26 -19.20
CA GLU A 28 9.55 -24.00 -18.59
C GLU A 28 9.32 -22.79 -19.55
N ASP A 29 9.47 -23.00 -20.86
CA ASP A 29 9.20 -21.97 -21.86
C ASP A 29 7.70 -21.60 -21.89
N GLN A 30 6.80 -22.59 -21.81
CA GLN A 30 5.35 -22.33 -21.73
C GLN A 30 4.96 -21.60 -20.44
N LYS A 31 5.58 -21.93 -19.31
CA LYS A 31 5.38 -21.20 -18.07
C LYS A 31 5.83 -19.74 -18.19
N LYS A 32 7.01 -19.54 -18.79
CA LYS A 32 7.56 -18.19 -19.00
C LYS A 32 6.64 -17.36 -19.94
N GLU A 33 6.23 -17.93 -21.06
CA GLU A 33 5.28 -17.27 -21.98
C GLU A 33 3.96 -16.88 -21.28
N TYR A 34 3.44 -17.76 -20.43
CA TYR A 34 2.25 -17.48 -19.63
C TYR A 34 2.46 -16.30 -18.69
N TRP A 35 3.57 -16.29 -17.91
CA TRP A 35 3.85 -15.21 -16.98
C TRP A 35 4.07 -13.88 -17.69
N ASP A 36 4.79 -13.87 -18.82
CA ASP A 36 4.99 -12.67 -19.64
C ASP A 36 3.66 -12.15 -20.24
N ALA A 37 2.76 -13.05 -20.58
CA ALA A 37 1.43 -12.69 -21.09
C ALA A 37 0.51 -12.18 -19.96
N LEU A 38 0.59 -12.79 -18.77
CA LEU A 38 -0.18 -12.40 -17.61
C LEU A 38 0.22 -11.01 -17.12
N GLU A 39 1.51 -10.72 -16.99
CA GLU A 39 2.04 -9.39 -16.64
C GLU A 39 1.51 -8.31 -17.60
N LYS A 40 1.60 -8.54 -18.91
CA LYS A 40 1.08 -7.61 -19.92
C LYS A 40 -0.44 -7.44 -19.86
N TRP A 41 -1.14 -8.46 -19.42
CA TRP A 41 -2.59 -8.38 -19.25
C TRP A 41 -2.95 -7.62 -17.97
N GLU A 42 -2.23 -7.83 -16.87
CA GLU A 42 -2.41 -7.12 -15.60
C GLU A 42 -2.11 -5.63 -15.74
N ASP A 43 -1.06 -5.25 -16.48
CA ASP A 43 -0.74 -3.86 -16.82
C ASP A 43 -1.91 -3.12 -17.50
N LYS A 44 -2.67 -3.83 -18.33
CA LYS A 44 -3.88 -3.29 -19.01
C LYS A 44 -5.12 -3.31 -18.11
N ASN A 45 -5.07 -4.06 -17.02
CA ASN A 45 -6.20 -4.30 -16.12
C ASN A 45 -5.84 -3.93 -14.67
N PRO A 46 -5.46 -2.67 -14.39
CA PRO A 46 -4.92 -2.24 -13.08
C PRO A 46 -5.90 -2.42 -11.92
N GLY A 47 -7.19 -2.61 -12.20
CA GLY A 47 -8.20 -2.89 -11.19
C GLY A 47 -8.39 -4.37 -10.87
N TYR A 48 -7.69 -5.26 -11.56
CA TYR A 48 -7.83 -6.69 -11.35
C TYR A 48 -7.13 -7.16 -10.06
N TYR A 49 -5.88 -6.76 -9.90
CA TYR A 49 -5.02 -7.22 -8.82
C TYR A 49 -4.06 -6.12 -8.37
N PHE A 50 -3.83 -6.05 -7.05
CA PHE A 50 -2.80 -5.22 -6.44
C PHE A 50 -2.12 -6.04 -5.34
N ARG A 51 -0.80 -5.93 -5.25
CA ARG A 51 -0.02 -6.65 -4.25
C ARG A 51 0.87 -5.71 -3.45
N SER A 52 0.94 -5.96 -2.15
CA SER A 52 1.88 -5.31 -1.26
C SER A 52 2.48 -6.32 -0.28
N ASN A 53 3.52 -5.95 0.43
CA ASN A 53 3.93 -6.64 1.65
C ASN A 53 3.30 -5.96 2.87
N TRP A 54 3.24 -6.65 4.01
CA TRP A 54 2.63 -6.12 5.23
C TRP A 54 3.27 -4.83 5.73
N TRP A 55 4.58 -4.66 5.55
CA TRP A 55 5.32 -3.50 6.00
C TRP A 55 4.94 -2.24 5.22
N SER A 56 4.67 -2.38 3.94
CA SER A 56 4.21 -1.30 3.06
C SER A 56 2.68 -1.14 3.07
N TRP A 57 1.92 -2.23 3.31
CA TRP A 57 0.47 -2.18 3.35
C TRP A 57 -0.07 -1.35 4.53
N ARG A 58 0.51 -1.53 5.71
CA ARG A 58 0.09 -0.79 6.91
C ARG A 58 0.16 0.73 6.75
N PRO A 59 1.26 1.34 6.26
CA PRO A 59 1.28 2.76 5.94
C PRO A 59 0.22 3.18 4.92
N ILE A 60 -0.07 2.36 3.90
CA ILE A 60 -1.13 2.63 2.94
C ILE A 60 -2.50 2.71 3.65
N VAL A 61 -2.83 1.73 4.50
CA VAL A 61 -4.09 1.74 5.26
C VAL A 61 -4.20 2.94 6.19
N MET A 62 -3.12 3.28 6.90
CA MET A 62 -3.09 4.44 7.78
C MET A 62 -3.24 5.76 7.01
N LEU A 63 -2.60 5.87 5.84
CA LEU A 63 -2.77 7.02 4.95
C LEU A 63 -4.19 7.11 4.41
N CYS A 64 -4.82 5.99 4.05
CA CYS A 64 -6.22 5.93 3.65
C CYS A 64 -7.15 6.43 4.78
N LYS A 65 -6.90 5.99 6.01
CA LYS A 65 -7.66 6.45 7.17
C LYS A 65 -7.51 7.96 7.38
N HIS A 66 -6.28 8.47 7.33
CA HIS A 66 -6.00 9.91 7.45
C HIS A 66 -6.70 10.72 6.34
N ALA A 67 -6.61 10.27 5.09
CA ALA A 67 -7.28 10.92 3.96
C ALA A 67 -8.82 10.88 4.09
N ALA A 68 -9.36 9.76 4.55
CA ALA A 68 -10.79 9.60 4.78
C ALA A 68 -11.32 10.55 5.87
N GLU A 69 -10.58 10.70 6.97
CA GLU A 69 -10.90 11.63 8.06
C GLU A 69 -10.90 13.09 7.57
N GLN A 70 -9.99 13.47 6.69
CA GLN A 70 -9.94 14.83 6.10
C GLN A 70 -11.09 15.11 5.12
N HIS A 71 -11.74 14.08 4.58
CA HIS A 71 -12.79 14.18 3.57
C HIS A 71 -14.14 13.62 4.01
N ASP A 72 -14.35 13.45 5.32
CA ASP A 72 -15.60 12.94 5.92
C ASP A 72 -16.06 11.59 5.34
N LEU A 73 -15.12 10.72 4.95
CA LEU A 73 -15.41 9.36 4.49
C LEU A 73 -15.39 8.42 5.69
N ASN A 74 -16.41 7.55 5.77
CA ASN A 74 -16.55 6.62 6.88
C ASN A 74 -16.43 5.17 6.38
N PHE A 75 -15.22 4.59 6.49
CA PHE A 75 -14.92 3.20 6.14
C PHE A 75 -14.34 2.44 7.34
N ASP A 76 -14.54 1.12 7.38
CA ASP A 76 -13.93 0.27 8.40
C ASP A 76 -12.51 -0.15 8.02
N PHE A 77 -11.54 0.71 8.30
CA PHE A 77 -10.13 0.45 8.05
C PHE A 77 -9.52 -0.65 8.92
N ASN A 78 -10.18 -1.05 10.02
CA ASN A 78 -9.68 -2.16 10.84
C ASN A 78 -9.76 -3.48 10.08
N SER A 79 -10.79 -3.66 9.25
CA SER A 79 -10.94 -4.83 8.38
C SER A 79 -9.85 -4.94 7.32
N TRP A 80 -9.18 -3.82 6.95
CA TRP A 80 -8.09 -3.82 5.98
C TRP A 80 -6.74 -4.26 6.57
N MET A 81 -6.67 -4.35 7.90
CA MET A 81 -5.45 -4.76 8.60
C MET A 81 -5.34 -6.29 8.77
N GLY A 82 -6.22 -7.06 8.15
CA GLY A 82 -6.23 -8.52 8.16
C GLY A 82 -6.46 -9.14 6.79
N ASN A 83 -6.20 -10.43 6.66
CA ASN A 83 -6.52 -11.24 5.48
C ASN A 83 -7.90 -11.90 5.68
N ASP A 84 -8.95 -11.13 5.72
CA ASP A 84 -10.31 -11.59 6.02
C ASP A 84 -11.30 -11.39 4.85
N GLY A 85 -10.79 -10.95 3.71
CA GLY A 85 -11.56 -10.70 2.50
C GLY A 85 -12.36 -9.39 2.49
N LEU A 86 -12.26 -8.56 3.52
CA LEU A 86 -13.00 -7.29 3.61
C LEU A 86 -12.21 -6.13 2.99
N GLY A 87 -12.92 -5.28 2.24
CA GLY A 87 -12.42 -4.06 1.60
C GLY A 87 -13.61 -3.18 1.23
N LEU A 88 -13.45 -2.25 0.28
CA LEU A 88 -14.55 -1.43 -0.24
C LEU A 88 -15.48 -2.25 -1.15
N ASP A 89 -16.76 -1.87 -1.21
CA ASP A 89 -17.78 -2.70 -1.84
C ASP A 89 -18.09 -2.32 -3.30
N ASN A 90 -17.85 -1.07 -3.68
CA ASN A 90 -18.33 -0.57 -4.96
C ASN A 90 -17.47 0.54 -5.56
N TRP A 91 -17.78 0.92 -6.79
CA TRP A 91 -17.12 1.96 -7.56
C TRP A 91 -17.13 3.34 -6.88
N GLN A 92 -18.21 3.68 -6.20
CA GLN A 92 -18.37 5.00 -5.58
C GLN A 92 -17.42 5.15 -4.41
N GLU A 93 -17.35 4.15 -3.54
CA GLU A 93 -16.44 4.12 -2.40
C GLU A 93 -14.98 4.12 -2.85
N CYS A 94 -14.63 3.28 -3.84
CA CYS A 94 -13.28 3.22 -4.38
C CYS A 94 -12.84 4.55 -5.00
N ASN A 95 -13.71 5.21 -5.77
CA ASN A 95 -13.40 6.51 -6.35
C ASN A 95 -13.29 7.60 -5.29
N ALA A 96 -14.19 7.61 -4.29
CA ALA A 96 -14.10 8.57 -3.19
C ALA A 96 -12.79 8.43 -2.41
N MET A 97 -12.36 7.19 -2.14
CA MET A 97 -11.08 6.92 -1.48
C MET A 97 -9.88 7.33 -2.36
N ALA A 98 -9.94 7.05 -3.66
CA ALA A 98 -8.91 7.46 -4.61
C ALA A 98 -8.78 8.99 -4.67
N ASP A 99 -9.92 9.72 -4.74
CA ASP A 99 -9.95 11.19 -4.74
C ASP A 99 -9.34 11.78 -3.47
N ALA A 100 -9.64 11.18 -2.31
CA ALA A 100 -9.11 11.62 -1.03
C ALA A 100 -7.59 11.39 -0.95
N LEU A 101 -7.12 10.21 -1.37
CA LEU A 101 -5.69 9.89 -1.40
C LEU A 101 -4.89 10.79 -2.34
N GLU A 102 -5.41 11.03 -3.57
CA GLU A 102 -4.75 11.93 -4.53
C GLU A 102 -4.56 13.33 -3.94
N LYS A 103 -5.59 13.88 -3.29
CA LYS A 103 -5.48 15.21 -2.68
C LYS A 103 -4.42 15.28 -1.59
N VAL A 104 -4.33 14.27 -0.73
CA VAL A 104 -3.31 14.24 0.32
C VAL A 104 -1.92 14.11 -0.30
N VAL A 105 -1.73 13.18 -1.23
CA VAL A 105 -0.44 12.94 -1.89
C VAL A 105 -0.01 14.16 -2.69
N ASP A 106 -0.90 14.81 -3.45
CA ASP A 106 -0.56 15.97 -4.27
C ASP A 106 -0.26 17.23 -3.44
N GLN A 107 -0.87 17.38 -2.26
CA GLN A 107 -0.53 18.45 -1.33
C GLN A 107 0.89 18.31 -0.77
N GLU A 108 1.32 17.10 -0.55
CA GLU A 108 2.62 16.77 0.04
C GLU A 108 3.72 16.55 -1.02
N ASP A 109 3.37 16.43 -2.32
CA ASP A 109 4.31 16.18 -3.43
C ASP A 109 5.42 17.25 -3.54
N ASN A 110 5.16 18.47 -3.07
CA ASN A 110 6.17 19.54 -3.01
C ASN A 110 7.18 19.38 -1.87
N LEU A 111 6.93 18.46 -0.95
CA LEU A 111 7.73 18.22 0.26
C LEU A 111 8.44 16.86 0.23
N ILE A 112 8.07 15.97 -0.70
CA ILE A 112 8.55 14.58 -0.76
C ILE A 112 9.39 14.40 -2.02
N ASP A 113 10.64 13.94 -1.85
CA ASP A 113 11.42 13.39 -2.95
C ASP A 113 10.65 12.18 -3.52
N PRO A 114 10.51 12.01 -4.85
CA PRO A 114 9.82 10.85 -5.45
C PRO A 114 10.34 9.48 -4.98
N GLU A 115 11.55 9.41 -4.48
CA GLU A 115 12.14 8.21 -3.88
C GLU A 115 11.85 8.06 -2.39
N ASP A 116 11.28 9.09 -1.73
CA ASP A 116 10.97 9.07 -0.33
C ASP A 116 9.76 8.17 -0.01
N LYS A 117 9.77 7.69 1.22
CA LYS A 117 8.69 6.84 1.74
C LYS A 117 7.76 7.68 2.61
N ILE A 118 6.49 7.38 2.49
CA ILE A 118 5.51 7.75 3.52
C ILE A 118 5.60 6.71 4.63
N TYR A 119 5.74 7.18 5.86
CA TYR A 119 5.86 6.34 7.05
C TYR A 119 4.60 6.44 7.89
N CYS A 120 4.32 5.40 8.68
CA CYS A 120 3.38 5.50 9.79
C CYS A 120 4.01 4.96 11.07
N ASN A 121 3.75 5.63 12.20
CA ASN A 121 4.20 5.11 13.48
C ASN A 121 3.35 3.91 13.91
N MET A 122 4.00 2.75 13.99
CA MET A 122 3.46 1.50 14.51
C MET A 122 4.22 1.06 15.76
N ASN A 123 4.74 2.01 16.57
CA ASN A 123 5.54 1.80 17.77
C ASN A 123 6.86 1.06 17.54
N SER A 124 7.43 1.20 16.35
CA SER A 124 8.72 0.60 16.01
C SER A 124 9.52 1.56 15.13
N TRP A 125 10.72 1.90 15.57
CA TRP A 125 11.58 2.91 14.98
C TRP A 125 12.93 2.34 14.58
N SER A 126 13.56 2.96 13.59
CA SER A 126 14.91 2.64 13.13
C SER A 126 15.70 3.91 12.85
N GLN A 127 17.03 3.81 12.95
CA GLN A 127 17.95 4.88 12.59
C GLN A 127 18.53 4.62 11.20
N THR A 128 18.70 5.68 10.39
CA THR A 128 19.34 5.57 9.08
C THR A 128 20.77 5.02 9.23
N GLY A 129 21.09 4.01 8.43
CA GLY A 129 22.43 3.39 8.41
C GLY A 129 22.65 2.32 9.47
N THR A 130 21.65 1.97 10.28
CA THR A 130 21.69 0.85 11.22
C THR A 130 20.64 -0.20 10.84
N ASN A 131 20.95 -1.49 11.04
CA ASN A 131 20.02 -2.59 10.86
C ASN A 131 19.33 -3.02 12.16
N GLY A 132 19.40 -2.18 13.21
CA GLY A 132 18.86 -2.49 14.53
C GLY A 132 17.65 -1.66 14.91
N LEU A 133 16.84 -2.20 15.81
CA LEU A 133 15.81 -1.45 16.52
C LEU A 133 16.52 -0.46 17.47
N LEU A 134 15.88 0.69 17.72
CA LEU A 134 16.33 1.63 18.74
C LEU A 134 16.19 1.02 20.13
N ASP A 135 16.92 1.58 21.11
CA ASP A 135 16.68 1.28 22.52
C ASP A 135 15.29 1.74 22.97
N ASP A 136 14.83 1.17 24.07
CA ASP A 136 13.46 1.39 24.55
C ASP A 136 13.22 2.85 24.96
N GLU A 137 14.21 3.53 25.58
CA GLU A 137 14.06 4.91 26.04
C GLU A 137 13.86 5.88 24.88
N LEU A 138 14.65 5.76 23.82
CA LEU A 138 14.52 6.60 22.63
C LEU A 138 13.25 6.26 21.85
N THR A 139 12.89 4.98 21.80
CA THR A 139 11.64 4.53 21.17
C THR A 139 10.43 5.12 21.88
N ASP A 140 10.40 5.09 23.21
CA ASP A 140 9.30 5.67 24.00
C ASP A 140 9.17 7.17 23.78
N LYS A 141 10.29 7.90 23.78
CA LYS A 141 10.28 9.34 23.47
C LYS A 141 9.74 9.65 22.07
N LEU A 142 10.16 8.88 21.07
CA LEU A 142 9.65 9.06 19.69
C LEU A 142 8.16 8.70 19.59
N ASN A 143 7.68 7.72 20.36
CA ASN A 143 6.27 7.38 20.43
C ASN A 143 5.42 8.43 21.16
N ASP A 144 5.98 9.13 22.13
CA ASP A 144 5.31 10.27 22.79
C ASP A 144 5.16 11.45 21.84
N ASP A 145 6.22 11.76 21.06
CA ASP A 145 6.19 12.85 20.08
C ASP A 145 5.30 12.51 18.86
N PHE A 146 5.28 11.24 18.47
CA PHE A 146 4.53 10.72 17.31
C PHE A 146 3.72 9.50 17.74
N PRO A 147 2.49 9.66 18.24
CA PRO A 147 1.66 8.55 18.72
C PRO A 147 1.33 7.56 17.59
N TYR A 148 0.89 6.35 17.99
CA TYR A 148 0.52 5.27 17.09
C TYR A 148 -0.42 5.75 15.98
N GLY A 149 -0.09 5.43 14.72
CA GLY A 149 -0.86 5.82 13.55
C GLY A 149 -0.52 7.20 13.00
N THR A 150 0.42 7.94 13.59
CA THR A 150 0.89 9.21 13.01
C THR A 150 1.50 8.96 11.63
N ILE A 151 0.99 9.67 10.62
CA ILE A 151 1.54 9.65 9.26
C ILE A 151 2.67 10.68 9.16
N MET A 152 3.77 10.26 8.59
CA MET A 152 4.93 11.12 8.34
C MET A 152 5.35 11.01 6.89
N PHE A 153 5.49 12.16 6.24
CA PHE A 153 5.93 12.26 4.84
C PHE A 153 7.45 12.35 4.72
N THR A 154 8.14 12.59 5.82
CA THR A 154 9.61 12.68 5.89
C THR A 154 10.11 11.99 7.14
N SER A 155 11.40 11.67 7.15
CA SER A 155 12.09 11.19 8.35
C SER A 155 12.24 12.30 9.39
N VAL A 156 12.32 11.93 10.66
CA VAL A 156 12.51 12.86 11.78
C VAL A 156 14.00 13.02 12.08
N VAL A 157 14.44 14.25 12.28
CA VAL A 157 15.79 14.53 12.76
C VAL A 157 15.73 14.76 14.27
N GLY A 158 16.40 13.89 15.03
CA GLY A 158 16.49 14.03 16.48
C GLY A 158 17.37 15.20 16.91
N ALA A 159 17.31 15.56 18.21
CA ALA A 159 18.14 16.61 18.80
C ALA A 159 19.64 16.30 18.74
N ASP A 160 20.00 15.04 18.60
CA ASP A 160 21.36 14.51 18.41
C ASP A 160 21.87 14.63 16.95
N GLY A 161 21.02 15.12 16.03
CA GLY A 161 21.33 15.25 14.61
C GLY A 161 21.18 13.94 13.80
N ASN A 162 20.78 12.83 14.44
CA ASN A 162 20.52 11.57 13.77
C ASN A 162 19.14 11.59 13.09
N VAL A 163 19.01 10.79 12.02
CA VAL A 163 17.77 10.65 11.27
C VAL A 163 17.06 9.36 11.71
N TYR A 164 15.82 9.51 12.14
CA TYR A 164 14.96 8.43 12.58
C TYR A 164 13.74 8.31 11.70
N HIS A 165 13.28 7.08 11.50
CA HIS A 165 12.02 6.81 10.78
C HIS A 165 11.33 5.58 11.38
N PRO A 166 10.00 5.52 11.35
CA PRO A 166 9.28 4.31 11.72
C PRO A 166 9.70 3.13 10.85
N SER A 167 9.70 1.94 11.41
CA SER A 167 10.06 0.71 10.70
C SER A 167 9.10 0.35 9.56
N HIS A 168 7.91 0.97 9.53
CA HIS A 168 6.90 0.77 8.50
C HIS A 168 6.85 1.98 7.58
N GLY A 169 7.17 1.73 6.31
CA GLY A 169 7.16 2.75 5.27
C GLY A 169 6.73 2.18 3.92
N THR A 170 6.13 3.03 3.10
CA THR A 170 5.72 2.69 1.74
C THR A 170 6.23 3.73 0.76
N PRO A 171 6.80 3.31 -0.40
CA PRO A 171 7.23 4.27 -1.40
C PRO A 171 6.03 4.94 -2.07
N LEU A 172 6.18 6.20 -2.45
CA LEU A 172 5.12 6.99 -3.06
C LEU A 172 4.57 6.34 -4.35
N TRP A 173 5.44 5.73 -5.16
CA TRP A 173 5.00 5.03 -6.38
C TRP A 173 4.00 3.91 -6.09
N LEU A 174 4.14 3.18 -4.97
CA LEU A 174 3.21 2.11 -4.60
C LEU A 174 1.84 2.67 -4.18
N ILE A 175 1.81 3.83 -3.54
CA ILE A 175 0.55 4.54 -3.22
C ILE A 175 -0.15 4.96 -4.51
N ARG A 176 0.59 5.50 -5.50
CA ARG A 176 0.03 5.87 -6.81
C ARG A 176 -0.51 4.66 -7.58
N GLU A 177 0.15 3.51 -7.51
CA GLU A 177 -0.38 2.26 -8.07
C GLU A 177 -1.64 1.79 -7.33
N PHE A 178 -1.72 1.97 -6.00
CA PHE A 178 -2.95 1.67 -5.25
C PHE A 178 -4.10 2.61 -5.63
N ILE A 179 -3.85 3.90 -5.81
CA ILE A 179 -4.85 4.86 -6.33
C ILE A 179 -5.35 4.41 -7.71
N LYS A 180 -4.45 4.04 -8.60
CA LYS A 180 -4.78 3.53 -9.92
C LYS A 180 -5.62 2.24 -9.85
N PHE A 181 -5.30 1.32 -8.92
CA PHE A 181 -6.11 0.14 -8.63
C PHE A 181 -7.51 0.54 -8.17
N LEU A 182 -7.65 1.43 -7.19
CA LEU A 182 -8.94 1.90 -6.67
C LEU A 182 -9.84 2.49 -7.78
N ARG A 183 -9.26 3.23 -8.72
CA ARG A 183 -9.96 3.82 -9.87
C ARG A 183 -10.52 2.77 -10.83
N ASN A 184 -10.09 1.51 -10.75
CA ASN A 184 -10.38 0.48 -11.73
C ASN A 184 -10.95 -0.82 -11.15
N CYS A 185 -11.04 -0.98 -9.82
CA CYS A 185 -11.36 -2.26 -9.18
C CYS A 185 -12.85 -2.50 -8.90
N GLY A 186 -13.66 -1.43 -8.77
CA GLY A 186 -15.11 -1.55 -8.53
C GLY A 186 -15.49 -2.21 -7.20
N GLY A 187 -14.74 -1.96 -6.15
CA GLY A 187 -14.71 -2.68 -4.90
C GLY A 187 -13.52 -3.62 -4.84
N PHE A 188 -13.08 -4.02 -3.66
CA PHE A 188 -11.98 -4.98 -3.52
C PHE A 188 -12.11 -5.87 -2.28
N SER A 189 -11.39 -6.99 -2.31
CA SER A 189 -11.20 -7.92 -1.20
C SER A 189 -9.71 -8.12 -0.93
N ILE A 190 -9.36 -8.45 0.33
CA ILE A 190 -7.99 -8.58 0.84
C ILE A 190 -7.77 -10.03 1.27
N TRP A 191 -6.62 -10.64 0.85
CA TRP A 191 -6.28 -12.04 1.10
C TRP A 191 -4.84 -12.22 1.56
#